data_414a517fa32e15fb527ffea2b6d954c9
#
_entry.id   414a517fa32e15fb527ffea2b6d954c9
#
_cell.length_a   1.000
_cell.length_b   1.000
_cell.length_c   1.000
_cell.angle_alpha   90.00
_cell.angle_beta   90.00
_cell.angle_gamma   90.00
#
_symmetry.space_group_name_H-M   'P 1'
#
loop_
_entity.id
_entity.type
_entity.pdbx_description
1 polymer ?
#
loop_
_entity_poly.entity_id
_entity_poly.type
_entity_poly.pdbx_seq_one_letter_code
_entity_poly.pdbx_strand_id
1 'polypeptide(L)'
;VVKESSATRGYDLPEPIEAYVVMLLASHVEKPDFLPETFGTTFMQLKTSNQAKELGDTCLFVAGVFPSIGERKGLKRRYYQDIGSSSYEMVAGDRHPELFNTLALHFNFLSEFIEVTVHSSKHMQNILFR
;
A
#
# COMPACT_ATOMS: atom_id res chain seq x y z
N VAL A 1 14.92 -0.61 -7.39
CA VAL A 1 13.73 -0.36 -8.18
C VAL A 1 12.97 0.86 -7.68
N VAL A 2 12.57 0.87 -6.41
CA VAL A 2 11.88 2.03 -5.84
C VAL A 2 12.77 3.26 -5.87
N LYS A 3 14.04 3.10 -5.52
CA LYS A 3 15.02 4.18 -5.52
C LYS A 3 15.29 4.72 -6.92
N GLU A 4 15.40 3.83 -7.90
CA GLU A 4 15.57 4.23 -9.30
C GLU A 4 14.39 5.03 -9.80
N SER A 5 13.18 4.55 -9.53
CA SER A 5 11.96 5.23 -9.92
C SER A 5 11.86 6.60 -9.25
N SER A 6 12.23 6.70 -7.99
CA SER A 6 12.24 7.94 -7.25
C SER A 6 13.19 8.95 -7.91
N ALA A 7 14.40 8.55 -8.24
CA ALA A 7 15.38 9.40 -8.89
C ALA A 7 14.90 9.82 -10.29
N THR A 8 14.38 8.87 -11.08
CA THR A 8 13.93 9.10 -12.44
C THR A 8 12.75 10.06 -12.50
N ARG A 9 11.84 9.96 -11.53
CA ARG A 9 10.61 10.76 -11.52
C ARG A 9 10.72 12.04 -10.69
N GLY A 10 11.87 12.29 -10.08
CA GLY A 10 12.05 13.45 -9.21
C GLY A 10 11.42 13.29 -7.87
N TYR A 11 10.95 12.11 -7.52
CA TYR A 11 10.44 11.82 -6.19
C TYR A 11 11.60 11.52 -5.24
N ASP A 12 11.49 12.05 -4.03
CA ASP A 12 12.51 11.85 -3.01
C ASP A 12 11.83 11.39 -1.74
N LEU A 13 11.77 10.07 -1.54
CA LEU A 13 11.15 9.48 -0.37
C LEU A 13 12.14 9.45 0.80
N PRO A 14 11.70 9.83 2.01
CA PRO A 14 12.51 9.62 3.20
C PRO A 14 12.90 8.16 3.31
N GLU A 15 14.12 7.91 3.74
CA GLU A 15 14.67 6.56 3.80
C GLU A 15 13.79 5.55 4.56
N PRO A 16 13.23 5.88 5.76
CA PRO A 16 12.35 4.92 6.43
C PRO A 16 11.10 4.57 5.63
N ILE A 17 10.55 5.52 4.90
CA ILE A 17 9.36 5.30 4.07
C ILE A 17 9.72 4.44 2.86
N GLU A 18 10.85 4.73 2.21
CA GLU A 18 11.32 3.93 1.08
C GLU A 18 11.56 2.48 1.50
N ALA A 19 12.22 2.28 2.64
CA ALA A 19 12.48 0.94 3.17
C ALA A 19 11.18 0.19 3.46
N TYR A 20 10.19 0.89 4.01
CA TYR A 20 8.89 0.29 4.30
C TYR A 20 8.19 -0.17 3.02
N VAL A 21 8.18 0.68 2.00
CA VAL A 21 7.56 0.36 0.72
C VAL A 21 8.25 -0.84 0.06
N VAL A 22 9.58 -0.88 0.07
CA VAL A 22 10.33 -2.00 -0.48
C VAL A 22 9.98 -3.31 0.23
N MET A 23 9.96 -3.28 1.57
CA MET A 23 9.59 -4.45 2.36
C MET A 23 8.15 -4.90 2.07
N LEU A 24 7.24 -3.94 1.96
CA LEU A 24 5.84 -4.21 1.67
C LEU A 24 5.67 -4.92 0.33
N LEU A 25 6.31 -4.42 -0.71
CA LEU A 25 6.25 -5.03 -2.03
C LEU A 25 6.82 -6.44 -2.02
N ALA A 26 7.95 -6.64 -1.35
CA ALA A 26 8.58 -7.94 -1.26
C ALA A 26 7.72 -8.96 -0.53
N SER A 27 7.04 -8.53 0.55
CA SER A 27 6.26 -9.45 1.37
C SER A 27 4.92 -9.84 0.75
N HIS A 28 4.42 -9.08 -0.23
CA HIS A 28 3.11 -9.33 -0.84
C HIS A 28 3.19 -9.98 -2.22
N VAL A 29 4.37 -10.23 -2.72
CA VAL A 29 4.57 -10.71 -4.10
C VAL A 29 3.90 -12.07 -4.37
N GLU A 30 3.70 -12.88 -3.34
CA GLU A 30 3.11 -14.20 -3.47
C GLU A 30 1.70 -14.32 -2.89
N LYS A 31 1.00 -13.20 -2.72
CA LYS A 31 -0.35 -13.19 -2.16
C LYS A 31 -1.36 -12.66 -3.17
N PRO A 32 -1.75 -13.46 -4.17
CA PRO A 32 -2.66 -12.98 -5.20
C PRO A 32 -4.14 -12.95 -4.80
N ASP A 33 -4.51 -13.60 -3.70
CA ASP A 33 -5.92 -13.79 -3.34
C ASP A 33 -6.46 -12.69 -2.45
N PHE A 34 -6.68 -11.50 -3.04
CA PHE A 34 -7.29 -10.39 -2.34
C PHE A 34 -8.80 -10.40 -2.56
N LEU A 35 -9.56 -10.15 -1.50
CA LEU A 35 -11.01 -9.96 -1.56
C LEU A 35 -11.32 -8.52 -1.16
N PRO A 36 -11.16 -7.57 -2.10
CA PRO A 36 -11.29 -6.14 -1.76
C PRO A 36 -12.63 -5.76 -1.14
N GLU A 37 -13.69 -6.44 -1.53
CA GLU A 37 -15.04 -6.18 -1.00
C GLU A 37 -15.15 -6.46 0.50
N THR A 38 -14.19 -7.19 1.09
CA THR A 38 -14.19 -7.47 2.53
C THR A 38 -13.36 -6.50 3.34
N PHE A 39 -12.63 -5.57 2.69
CA PHE A 39 -11.73 -4.66 3.41
C PHE A 39 -12.46 -3.76 4.40
N GLY A 40 -13.62 -3.22 4.00
CA GLY A 40 -14.41 -2.37 4.88
C GLY A 40 -14.89 -3.12 6.12
N THR A 41 -15.38 -4.35 5.92
CA THR A 41 -15.82 -5.20 7.04
C THR A 41 -14.64 -5.54 7.94
N THR A 42 -13.50 -5.90 7.36
CA THR A 42 -12.28 -6.19 8.11
C THR A 42 -11.88 -4.99 8.94
N PHE A 43 -11.92 -3.78 8.35
CA PHE A 43 -11.58 -2.56 9.07
C PHE A 43 -12.47 -2.37 10.31
N MET A 44 -13.76 -2.62 10.17
CA MET A 44 -14.70 -2.47 11.30
C MET A 44 -14.49 -3.50 12.39
N GLN A 45 -13.82 -4.60 12.09
CA GLN A 45 -13.55 -5.69 13.03
C GLN A 45 -12.13 -5.67 13.60
N LEU A 46 -11.32 -4.64 13.28
CA LEU A 46 -9.96 -4.54 13.79
C LEU A 46 -9.93 -4.43 15.29
N LYS A 47 -9.07 -5.22 15.93
CA LYS A 47 -8.91 -5.25 17.38
C LYS A 47 -7.48 -4.97 17.83
N THR A 48 -6.49 -5.18 16.96
CA THR A 48 -5.08 -5.02 17.32
C THR A 48 -4.37 -4.17 16.27
N SER A 49 -3.25 -3.56 16.68
CA SER A 49 -2.43 -2.79 15.75
C SER A 49 -1.76 -3.68 14.71
N ASN A 50 -1.49 -4.95 15.04
CA ASN A 50 -0.96 -5.89 14.05
C ASN A 50 -1.96 -6.13 12.92
N GLN A 51 -3.24 -6.31 13.27
CA GLN A 51 -4.29 -6.47 12.26
C GLN A 51 -4.46 -5.20 11.42
N ALA A 52 -4.40 -4.04 12.07
CA ALA A 52 -4.50 -2.76 11.38
C ALA A 52 -3.33 -2.55 10.41
N LYS A 53 -2.12 -2.90 10.83
CA LYS A 53 -0.94 -2.81 9.97
C LYS A 53 -1.09 -3.73 8.75
N GLU A 54 -1.53 -4.95 8.95
CA GLU A 54 -1.74 -5.90 7.86
C GLU A 54 -2.77 -5.39 6.86
N LEU A 55 -3.88 -4.84 7.34
CA LEU A 55 -4.90 -4.28 6.46
C LEU A 55 -4.39 -3.05 5.71
N GLY A 56 -3.68 -2.14 6.40
CA GLY A 56 -3.08 -0.97 5.77
C GLY A 56 -2.08 -1.37 4.68
N ASP A 57 -1.23 -2.34 4.98
CA ASP A 57 -0.25 -2.86 4.01
C ASP A 57 -0.94 -3.47 2.79
N THR A 58 -1.99 -4.25 3.01
CA THR A 58 -2.75 -4.87 1.93
C THR A 58 -3.42 -3.81 1.06
N CYS A 59 -4.04 -2.81 1.67
CA CYS A 59 -4.68 -1.72 0.93
C CYS A 59 -3.67 -0.92 0.12
N LEU A 60 -2.50 -0.63 0.67
CA LEU A 60 -1.46 0.10 -0.06
C LEU A 60 -0.95 -0.72 -1.24
N PHE A 61 -0.72 -2.00 -1.04
CA PHE A 61 -0.30 -2.90 -2.11
C PHE A 61 -1.34 -2.94 -3.22
N VAL A 62 -2.61 -3.16 -2.88
CA VAL A 62 -3.69 -3.23 -3.88
C VAL A 62 -3.86 -1.90 -4.60
N ALA A 63 -3.86 -0.78 -3.85
CA ALA A 63 -4.04 0.54 -4.45
C ALA A 63 -2.92 0.90 -5.42
N GLY A 64 -1.71 0.40 -5.16
CA GLY A 64 -0.56 0.69 -6.01
C GLY A 64 -0.38 -0.32 -7.15
N VAL A 65 -0.54 -1.60 -6.87
CA VAL A 65 -0.24 -2.68 -7.83
C VAL A 65 -1.47 -3.11 -8.62
N PHE A 66 -2.62 -3.21 -7.97
CA PHE A 66 -3.86 -3.71 -8.59
C PHE A 66 -5.03 -2.75 -8.37
N PRO A 67 -4.91 -1.47 -8.76
CA PRO A 67 -5.97 -0.48 -8.45
C PRO A 67 -7.32 -0.82 -9.04
N SER A 68 -7.38 -1.64 -10.08
CA SER A 68 -8.61 -1.99 -10.78
C SER A 68 -9.24 -3.31 -10.32
N ILE A 69 -8.66 -3.98 -9.32
CA ILE A 69 -9.08 -5.33 -8.94
C ILE A 69 -10.55 -5.42 -8.51
N GLY A 70 -11.09 -4.35 -7.91
CA GLY A 70 -12.47 -4.31 -7.47
C GLY A 70 -13.41 -3.54 -8.38
N GLU A 71 -12.98 -3.18 -9.58
CA GLU A 71 -13.71 -2.28 -10.46
C GLU A 71 -15.10 -2.80 -10.83
N ARG A 72 -15.22 -4.11 -11.07
CA ARG A 72 -16.50 -4.74 -11.39
C ARG A 72 -17.52 -4.63 -10.25
N LYS A 73 -17.04 -4.41 -9.03
CA LYS A 73 -17.87 -4.27 -7.83
C LYS A 73 -18.04 -2.81 -7.42
N GLY A 74 -17.62 -1.87 -8.28
CA GLY A 74 -17.72 -0.45 -8.02
C GLY A 74 -16.67 0.08 -7.04
N LEU A 75 -15.64 -0.71 -6.74
CA LEU A 75 -14.60 -0.31 -5.80
C LEU A 75 -13.51 0.44 -6.55
N LYS A 76 -13.34 1.72 -6.22
CA LYS A 76 -12.32 2.58 -6.84
C LYS A 76 -11.11 2.68 -5.94
N ARG A 77 -10.01 3.22 -6.48
CA ARG A 77 -8.77 3.41 -5.70
C ARG A 77 -9.00 4.13 -4.37
N ARG A 78 -9.89 5.11 -4.36
CA ARG A 78 -10.20 5.87 -3.15
C ARG A 78 -10.68 4.99 -2.00
N TYR A 79 -11.43 3.94 -2.30
CA TYR A 79 -11.88 2.99 -1.30
C TYR A 79 -10.69 2.36 -0.56
N TYR A 80 -9.67 1.91 -1.30
CA TYR A 80 -8.48 1.33 -0.70
C TYR A 80 -7.65 2.37 0.05
N GLN A 81 -7.56 3.58 -0.51
CA GLN A 81 -6.81 4.67 0.09
C GLN A 81 -7.40 5.08 1.42
N ASP A 82 -8.72 5.19 1.50
CA ASP A 82 -9.39 5.59 2.74
C ASP A 82 -9.25 4.53 3.83
N ILE A 83 -9.47 3.28 3.51
CA ILE A 83 -9.34 2.19 4.49
C ILE A 83 -7.89 2.02 4.92
N GLY A 84 -6.96 2.04 3.98
CA GLY A 84 -5.55 1.86 4.28
C GLY A 84 -4.97 2.98 5.12
N SER A 85 -5.30 4.22 4.77
CA SER A 85 -4.87 5.40 5.52
C SER A 85 -5.39 5.34 6.97
N SER A 86 -6.68 5.04 7.13
CA SER A 86 -7.29 4.92 8.46
C SER A 86 -6.67 3.78 9.26
N SER A 87 -6.34 2.67 8.62
CA SER A 87 -5.69 1.55 9.27
C SER A 87 -4.31 1.93 9.80
N TYR A 88 -3.51 2.66 9.02
CA TYR A 88 -2.22 3.14 9.47
C TYR A 88 -2.34 4.15 10.61
N GLU A 89 -3.37 4.99 10.59
CA GLU A 89 -3.62 5.90 11.71
C GLU A 89 -3.86 5.13 13.02
N MET A 90 -4.55 4.01 12.96
CA MET A 90 -4.76 3.16 14.13
C MET A 90 -3.43 2.60 14.63
N VAL A 91 -2.55 2.16 13.73
CA VAL A 91 -1.23 1.66 14.13
C VAL A 91 -0.41 2.77 14.80
N ALA A 92 -0.47 3.99 14.25
CA ALA A 92 0.24 5.13 14.80
C ALA A 92 -0.15 5.44 16.23
N GLY A 93 -1.40 5.16 16.61
CA GLY A 93 -1.87 5.34 17.97
C GLY A 93 -1.26 4.37 18.97
N ASP A 94 -0.68 3.28 18.49
CA ASP A 94 -0.12 2.22 19.34
C ASP A 94 1.41 2.16 19.27
N ARG A 95 2.01 2.34 18.09
CA ARG A 95 3.45 2.19 17.91
C ARG A 95 3.96 2.95 16.69
N HIS A 96 5.24 3.34 16.75
CA HIS A 96 5.93 4.04 15.66
C HIS A 96 5.09 5.15 15.05
N PRO A 97 4.64 6.13 15.88
CA PRO A 97 3.68 7.14 15.41
C PRO A 97 4.20 7.98 14.25
N GLU A 98 5.49 8.32 14.23
CA GLU A 98 6.04 9.11 13.13
C GLU A 98 5.94 8.37 11.81
N LEU A 99 6.34 7.09 11.80
CA LEU A 99 6.31 6.28 10.59
C LEU A 99 4.88 6.10 10.09
N PHE A 100 3.97 5.64 10.95
CA PHE A 100 2.62 5.29 10.52
C PHE A 100 1.75 6.52 10.26
N ASN A 101 1.96 7.63 10.95
CA ASN A 101 1.29 8.88 10.60
C ASN A 101 1.76 9.39 9.23
N THR A 102 3.04 9.25 8.93
CA THR A 102 3.57 9.63 7.61
C THR A 102 2.99 8.75 6.51
N LEU A 103 2.93 7.44 6.74
CA LEU A 103 2.32 6.51 5.79
C LEU A 103 0.85 6.84 5.55
N ALA A 104 0.11 7.14 6.62
CA ALA A 104 -1.31 7.50 6.51
C ALA A 104 -1.50 8.81 5.75
N LEU A 105 -0.73 9.83 6.10
CA LEU A 105 -0.85 11.16 5.50
C LEU A 105 -0.53 11.14 4.01
N HIS A 106 0.48 10.37 3.60
CA HIS A 106 0.93 10.31 2.22
C HIS A 106 0.47 9.05 1.48
N PHE A 107 -0.57 8.40 1.98
CA PHE A 107 -1.04 7.13 1.43
C PHE A 107 -1.35 7.24 -0.07
N ASN A 108 -2.07 8.28 -0.47
CA ASN A 108 -2.45 8.46 -1.87
C ASN A 108 -1.22 8.63 -2.76
N PHE A 109 -0.28 9.47 -2.32
CA PHE A 109 0.98 9.67 -3.04
C PHE A 109 1.75 8.35 -3.15
N LEU A 110 1.83 7.58 -2.06
CA LEU A 110 2.56 6.32 -2.05
C LEU A 110 1.93 5.28 -2.97
N SER A 111 0.60 5.22 -3.01
CA SER A 111 -0.07 4.30 -3.92
C SER A 111 0.21 4.64 -5.38
N GLU A 112 0.23 5.92 -5.72
CA GLU A 112 0.57 6.37 -7.07
C GLU A 112 2.04 6.12 -7.40
N PHE A 113 2.93 6.34 -6.42
CA PHE A 113 4.35 6.08 -6.58
C PHE A 113 4.60 4.59 -6.85
N ILE A 114 3.93 3.71 -6.12
CA ILE A 114 4.04 2.26 -6.33
C ILE A 114 3.55 1.89 -7.73
N GLU A 115 2.43 2.44 -8.15
CA GLU A 115 1.89 2.18 -9.48
C GLU A 115 2.90 2.56 -10.56
N VAL A 116 3.46 3.76 -10.46
CA VAL A 116 4.47 4.22 -11.43
C VAL A 116 5.70 3.31 -11.41
N THR A 117 6.18 2.94 -10.22
CA THR A 117 7.35 2.09 -10.07
C THR A 117 7.12 0.72 -10.69
N VAL A 118 5.99 0.11 -10.41
CA VAL A 118 5.66 -1.23 -10.93
C VAL A 118 5.52 -1.21 -12.45
N HIS A 119 4.82 -0.20 -12.99
CA HIS A 119 4.56 -0.16 -14.42
C HIS A 119 5.74 0.35 -15.25
N SER A 120 6.70 1.05 -14.65
CA SER A 120 7.90 1.47 -15.38
C SER A 120 9.07 0.51 -15.20
N SER A 121 8.99 -0.47 -14.29
CA SER A 121 10.03 -1.46 -14.07
C SER A 121 9.63 -2.81 -14.68
N LYS A 122 10.35 -3.22 -15.71
CA LYS A 122 10.13 -4.50 -16.36
C LYS A 122 10.37 -5.67 -15.40
N HIS A 123 11.37 -5.52 -14.54
CA HIS A 123 11.71 -6.52 -13.54
C HIS A 123 10.55 -6.72 -12.54
N MET A 124 9.99 -5.64 -12.05
CA MET A 124 8.87 -5.70 -11.11
C MET A 124 7.62 -6.31 -11.75
N GLN A 125 7.36 -5.97 -13.01
CA GLN A 125 6.23 -6.56 -13.72
C GLN A 125 6.40 -8.07 -13.87
N ASN A 126 7.61 -8.52 -14.17
CA ASN A 126 7.90 -9.95 -14.30
C ASN A 126 7.68 -10.70 -12.97
N ILE A 127 7.98 -10.07 -11.85
CA ILE A 127 7.80 -10.67 -10.53
C ILE A 127 6.33 -10.69 -10.13
N LEU A 128 5.62 -9.57 -10.32
CA LEU A 128 4.27 -9.38 -9.79
C LEU A 128 3.17 -9.95 -10.69
N PHE A 129 3.41 -10.03 -12.00
CA PHE A 129 2.39 -10.41 -12.97
C PHE A 129 2.76 -11.67 -13.77
N ARG A 130 3.44 -12.60 -13.17
CA ARG A 130 3.80 -13.87 -13.82
C ARG A 130 2.58 -14.66 -14.26
#